data_d5dc3c65624ebeceda3681abec10c150
#
_entry.id   d5dc3c65624ebeceda3681abec10c150
#
_cell.length_a   1.000
_cell.length_b   1.000
_cell.length_c   1.000
_cell.angle_alpha   90.00
_cell.angle_beta   90.00
_cell.angle_gamma   90.00
#
_symmetry.space_group_name_H-M   'P 1'
#
loop_
_entity.id
_entity.type
_entity.pdbx_description
1 polymer ?
#
loop_
_entity_poly.entity_id
_entity_poly.type
_entity_poly.pdbx_seq_one_letter_code
_entity_poly.pdbx_strand_id
1 'polypeptide(L)'
;MIPLHHERHFTFRFADDRRIPRFHLEGVEAGRRVSVFQLDTTTGERLNLIASATASDDGWVDLTEPIIVKAGDGFVAVPEEAVT
;
A
#
# COMPACT_ATOMS: atom_id res chain seq x y z
N MET A 1 28.90 6.33 4.21
CA MET A 1 27.68 6.42 4.99
C MET A 1 26.53 5.71 4.29
N ILE A 2 25.87 4.89 4.99
CA ILE A 2 24.81 4.08 4.42
C ILE A 2 23.46 4.72 4.70
N PRO A 3 22.62 4.84 3.69
CA PRO A 3 21.28 5.32 3.95
C PRO A 3 20.58 4.33 4.87
N LEU A 4 19.89 4.86 5.84
CA LEU A 4 19.28 4.03 6.85
C LEU A 4 17.81 3.74 6.58
N HIS A 5 17.25 4.44 5.65
CA HIS A 5 15.82 4.32 5.40
C HIS A 5 15.58 3.77 4.02
N HIS A 6 15.00 2.61 4.00
CA HIS A 6 14.52 2.01 2.77
C HIS A 6 13.01 1.95 2.86
N GLU A 7 12.38 2.95 2.34
CA GLU A 7 10.93 2.95 2.29
C GLU A 7 10.50 1.82 1.40
N ARG A 8 9.72 0.91 1.96
CA ARG A 8 9.23 -0.23 1.23
C ARG A 8 7.98 0.16 0.46
N HIS A 9 7.92 -0.26 -0.79
CA HIS A 9 6.80 0.04 -1.65
C HIS A 9 6.23 -1.26 -2.17
N PHE A 10 4.94 -1.42 -1.99
CA PHE A 10 4.23 -2.57 -2.54
C PHE A 10 3.31 -2.03 -3.62
N THR A 11 3.65 -2.33 -4.87
CA THR A 11 2.90 -1.81 -6.00
C THR A 11 1.92 -2.85 -6.50
N PHE A 12 0.66 -2.47 -6.62
CA PHE A 12 -0.42 -3.34 -7.09
C PHE A 12 -1.01 -2.75 -8.36
N ARG A 13 -1.09 -3.58 -9.39
CA ARG A 13 -1.67 -3.19 -10.68
C ARG A 13 -2.77 -4.18 -11.03
N PHE A 14 -3.83 -3.68 -11.63
CA PHE A 14 -5.00 -4.48 -11.91
C PHE A 14 -5.41 -4.37 -13.37
N ALA A 15 -5.67 -5.51 -13.99
CA ALA A 15 -6.13 -5.55 -15.38
C ALA A 15 -7.63 -5.32 -15.48
N ASP A 16 -8.36 -5.52 -14.39
CA ASP A 16 -9.82 -5.39 -14.36
C ASP A 16 -10.24 -4.51 -13.21
N ASP A 17 -11.48 -4.04 -13.27
CA ASP A 17 -12.04 -3.30 -12.15
C ASP A 17 -12.09 -4.19 -10.92
N ARG A 18 -11.67 -3.64 -9.79
CA ARG A 18 -11.63 -4.37 -8.53
C ARG A 18 -12.10 -3.52 -7.37
N ARG A 19 -12.69 -4.19 -6.40
CA ARG A 19 -13.03 -3.61 -5.12
C ARG A 19 -12.14 -4.31 -4.08
N ILE A 20 -11.28 -3.55 -3.43
CA ILE A 20 -10.26 -4.09 -2.54
C ILE A 20 -10.59 -3.72 -1.09
N PRO A 21 -11.23 -4.61 -0.33
CA PRO A 21 -11.53 -4.32 1.08
C PRO A 21 -10.35 -4.60 2.00
N ARG A 22 -9.42 -5.42 1.55
CA ARG A 22 -8.22 -5.75 2.31
C ARG A 22 -7.14 -6.27 1.37
N PHE A 23 -5.90 -6.21 1.82
CA PHE A 23 -4.79 -6.76 1.04
C PHE A 23 -3.69 -7.22 1.99
N HIS A 24 -2.81 -8.04 1.47
CA HIS A 24 -1.72 -8.62 2.25
C HIS A 24 -0.37 -8.05 1.82
N LEU A 25 0.43 -7.68 2.80
CA LEU A 25 1.80 -7.21 2.58
C LEU A 25 2.76 -8.15 3.28
N GLU A 26 3.52 -8.89 2.51
CA GLU A 26 4.45 -9.87 3.06
C GLU A 26 5.57 -9.16 3.82
N GLY A 27 5.85 -9.65 5.02
CA GLY A 27 6.95 -9.13 5.83
C GLY A 27 6.64 -7.85 6.58
N VAL A 28 5.39 -7.39 6.58
CA VAL A 28 5.01 -6.22 7.35
C VAL A 28 4.51 -6.65 8.72
N GLU A 29 5.10 -6.04 9.76
CA GLU A 29 4.78 -6.40 11.13
C GLU A 29 3.41 -5.86 11.56
N ALA A 30 2.80 -6.59 12.48
CA ALA A 30 1.54 -6.16 13.09
C ALA A 30 1.70 -4.81 13.76
N GLY A 31 0.68 -3.98 13.65
CA GLY A 31 0.69 -2.65 14.25
C GLY A 31 1.35 -1.59 13.39
N ARG A 32 1.95 -1.98 12.30
CA ARG A 32 2.59 -1.03 11.39
C ARG A 32 1.53 -0.30 10.58
N ARG A 33 1.63 1.02 10.57
CA ARG A 33 0.70 1.82 9.79
C ARG A 33 1.09 1.77 8.31
N VAL A 34 0.09 1.59 7.46
CA VAL A 34 0.30 1.50 6.02
C VAL A 34 -0.48 2.61 5.34
N SER A 35 0.22 3.37 4.51
CA SER A 35 -0.40 4.40 3.71
C SER A 35 -0.58 3.89 2.29
N VAL A 36 -1.71 4.19 1.69
CA VAL A 36 -2.02 3.75 0.34
C VAL A 36 -2.17 4.96 -0.56
N PHE A 37 -1.42 4.95 -1.65
CA PHE A 37 -1.41 6.06 -2.59
C PHE A 37 -1.88 5.59 -3.96
N GLN A 38 -2.48 6.50 -4.68
CA GLN A 38 -2.84 6.23 -6.06
C GLN A 38 -1.56 6.07 -6.88
N LEU A 39 -1.57 5.13 -7.79
CA LEU A 39 -0.43 4.88 -8.66
C LEU A 39 -0.66 5.50 -10.03
N ASP A 40 0.34 6.24 -10.50
CA ASP A 40 0.37 6.66 -11.89
C ASP A 40 0.99 5.51 -12.68
N THR A 41 0.16 4.75 -13.39
CA THR A 41 0.63 3.57 -14.10
C THR A 41 1.49 3.90 -15.32
N THR A 42 1.48 5.13 -15.77
CA THR A 42 2.31 5.57 -16.88
C THR A 42 3.75 5.83 -16.44
N THR A 43 3.92 6.51 -15.30
CA THR A 43 5.25 6.86 -14.81
C THR A 43 5.72 5.97 -13.67
N GLY A 44 4.80 5.25 -13.03
CA GLY A 44 5.12 4.44 -11.85
C GLY A 44 5.21 5.26 -10.58
N GLU A 45 4.86 6.52 -10.63
CA GLU A 45 4.94 7.40 -9.48
C GLU A 45 3.74 7.28 -8.57
N ARG A 46 3.97 7.54 -7.31
CA ARG A 46 2.96 7.59 -6.29
C ARG A 46 2.29 8.97 -6.33
N LEU A 47 0.98 8.96 -6.38
CA LEU A 47 0.21 10.20 -6.43
C LEU A 47 -0.41 10.50 -5.06
N ASN A 48 -1.68 10.85 -5.04
CA ASN A 48 -2.35 11.28 -3.80
C ASN A 48 -2.57 10.12 -2.84
N LEU A 49 -2.57 10.44 -1.56
CA LEU A 49 -2.94 9.48 -0.52
C LEU A 49 -4.43 9.18 -0.65
N ILE A 50 -4.79 7.91 -0.74
CA ILE A 50 -6.19 7.51 -0.88
C ILE A 50 -6.73 6.74 0.32
N ALA A 51 -5.85 6.16 1.14
CA ALA A 51 -6.27 5.42 2.31
C ALA A 51 -5.10 5.20 3.25
N SER A 52 -5.40 4.89 4.49
CA SER A 52 -4.40 4.43 5.44
C SER A 52 -5.04 3.47 6.41
N ALA A 53 -4.27 2.51 6.89
CA ALA A 53 -4.75 1.51 7.82
C ALA A 53 -3.57 0.90 8.55
N THR A 54 -3.87 0.08 9.55
CA THR A 54 -2.83 -0.58 10.34
C THR A 54 -2.78 -2.06 9.97
N ALA A 55 -1.59 -2.56 9.75
CA ALA A 55 -1.41 -3.97 9.43
C ALA A 55 -1.72 -4.85 10.63
N SER A 56 -2.30 -6.01 10.39
CA SER A 56 -2.56 -7.01 11.40
C SER A 56 -1.42 -8.04 11.45
N ASP A 57 -1.55 -9.01 12.31
CA ASP A 57 -0.47 -9.96 12.64
C ASP A 57 0.21 -10.61 11.45
N ASP A 58 -0.51 -10.92 10.43
CA ASP A 58 0.05 -11.62 9.27
C ASP A 58 0.36 -10.69 8.10
N GLY A 59 0.38 -9.39 8.34
CA GLY A 59 0.60 -8.42 7.26
C GLY A 59 -0.65 -8.09 6.48
N TRP A 60 -1.80 -8.52 6.95
CA TRP A 60 -3.07 -8.15 6.34
C TRP A 60 -3.43 -6.71 6.69
N VAL A 61 -3.90 -5.98 5.72
CA VAL A 61 -4.35 -4.61 5.92
C VAL A 61 -5.84 -4.55 5.61
N ASP A 62 -6.63 -4.32 6.63
CA ASP A 62 -8.08 -4.23 6.50
C ASP A 62 -8.46 -2.77 6.36
N LEU A 63 -9.17 -2.44 5.31
CA LEU A 63 -9.55 -1.08 5.00
C LEU A 63 -10.95 -0.77 5.51
N THR A 64 -11.11 0.40 6.13
CA THR A 64 -12.42 0.84 6.58
C THR A 64 -13.35 1.01 5.39
N GLU A 65 -12.82 1.57 4.33
CA GLU A 65 -13.55 1.70 3.07
C GLU A 65 -12.77 1.01 1.98
N PRO A 66 -13.40 0.17 1.17
CA PRO A 66 -12.70 -0.52 0.10
C PRO A 66 -12.10 0.46 -0.91
N ILE A 67 -10.95 0.07 -1.45
CA ILE A 67 -10.35 0.82 -2.55
C ILE A 67 -10.99 0.34 -3.84
N ILE A 68 -11.46 1.28 -4.64
CA ILE A 68 -12.02 0.96 -5.94
C ILE A 68 -10.96 1.25 -6.99
N VAL A 69 -10.57 0.20 -7.69
CA VAL A 69 -9.54 0.29 -8.73
C VAL A 69 -10.17 -0.03 -10.06
N LYS A 70 -9.90 0.78 -11.04
CA LYS A 70 -10.40 0.55 -12.40
C LYS A 70 -9.36 -0.21 -13.21
N ALA A 71 -9.83 -0.85 -14.28
CA ALA A 71 -8.94 -1.58 -15.18
C ALA A 71 -7.80 -0.69 -15.65
N GLY A 72 -6.59 -1.18 -15.53
CA GLY A 72 -5.39 -0.43 -15.89
C GLY A 72 -4.82 0.45 -14.79
N ASP A 73 -5.53 0.58 -13.68
CA ASP A 73 -5.07 1.37 -12.55
C ASP A 73 -4.41 0.50 -11.48
N GLY A 74 -3.93 1.14 -10.44
CA GLY A 74 -3.33 0.43 -9.33
C GLY A 74 -3.12 1.35 -8.14
N PHE A 75 -2.47 0.80 -7.11
CA PHE A 75 -2.12 1.60 -5.94
C PHE A 75 -0.77 1.17 -5.38
N VAL A 76 -0.20 2.02 -4.56
CA VAL A 76 1.06 1.74 -3.88
C VAL A 76 0.80 1.74 -2.39
N ALA A 77 1.14 0.66 -1.72
CA ALA A 77 1.06 0.57 -0.27
C ALA A 77 2.44 0.78 0.32
N VAL A 78 2.56 1.71 1.25
CA VAL A 78 3.83 2.06 1.87
C VAL A 78 3.71 1.89 3.38
N PRO A 79 4.34 0.85 3.94
CA PRO A 79 4.36 0.70 5.39
C PRO A 79 5.23 1.77 6.02
N GLU A 80 4.78 2.29 7.14
CA GLU A 80 5.55 3.25 7.90
C GLU A 80 6.76 2.56 8.51
N GLU A 81 7.91 3.21 8.48
CA GLU A 81 9.10 2.62 9.05
C GLU A 81 9.03 2.59 10.57
N ALA A 82 9.65 1.56 11.14
CA ALA A 82 9.77 1.47 12.58
C ALA A 82 10.68 2.59 13.07
N VAL A 83 10.22 3.30 14.07
CA VAL A 83 11.02 4.32 14.72
C VAL A 83 11.80 3.67 15.85
N THR A 84 13.07 3.78 15.81
CA THR A 84 13.93 3.21 16.85
C THR A 84 14.61 4.31 17.63
#